data_03427aa1ce046a50c6a16aa3867036d7
#
_entry.id   03427aa1ce046a50c6a16aa3867036d7
#
_cell.length_a   1.000
_cell.length_b   1.000
_cell.length_c   1.000
_cell.angle_alpha   90.00
_cell.angle_beta   90.00
_cell.angle_gamma   90.00
#
_symmetry.space_group_name_H-M   'P 1'
#
loop_
_entity.id
_entity.type
_entity.pdbx_description
1 polymer ?
#
loop_
_entity_poly.entity_id
_entity_poly.type
_entity_poly.pdbx_seq_one_letter_code
_entity_poly.pdbx_strand_id
1 'polypeptide(L)'
;MSQEDVAQELGFTRSTYSGYENGVAEPGIENLLKICKFYKISLDDIVKKNLEEISTHEWEAISKGIFTDMKGQKLRILTSVVSETNEDVIEMIPQKASAGYTMGYADPDYIRVLPTFQLPFLKKDRKYRSFPIQGDSMPPVSAGSHVVAEYVQNWESMRNNYPYIIITNDEGIVFKVVNRIEGREDVVQLSSTNPLYEPYLVNVNDIIEIWKFVNYISHDLPEVNISNDDLIKSVKGIQKQVNEIKSFMMK
;
A
#
# COMPACT_ATOMS: atom_id res chain seq x y z
N MET A 1 34.52 7.31 -6.53
CA MET A 1 34.89 8.34 -7.51
C MET A 1 35.55 9.48 -6.76
N SER A 2 36.61 10.09 -7.31
CA SER A 2 37.23 11.30 -6.73
C SER A 2 36.41 12.55 -7.11
N GLN A 3 36.65 13.66 -6.40
CA GLN A 3 36.00 14.95 -6.77
C GLN A 3 36.31 15.36 -8.22
N GLU A 4 37.48 15.00 -8.73
CA GLU A 4 37.89 15.24 -10.12
C GLU A 4 37.03 14.45 -11.10
N ASP A 5 36.83 13.16 -10.82
CA ASP A 5 36.02 12.26 -11.68
C ASP A 5 34.57 12.75 -11.75
N VAL A 6 33.97 13.11 -10.60
CA VAL A 6 32.59 13.60 -10.53
C VAL A 6 32.45 14.95 -11.24
N ALA A 7 33.41 15.86 -11.05
CA ALA A 7 33.39 17.15 -11.70
C ALA A 7 33.43 17.00 -13.22
N GLN A 8 34.28 16.09 -13.72
CA GLN A 8 34.41 15.81 -15.16
C GLN A 8 33.11 15.25 -15.75
N GLU A 9 32.48 14.30 -15.09
CA GLU A 9 31.20 13.72 -15.52
C GLU A 9 30.05 14.74 -15.56
N LEU A 10 30.05 15.68 -14.59
CA LEU A 10 29.06 16.77 -14.51
C LEU A 10 29.35 17.94 -15.44
N GLY A 11 30.53 17.96 -16.09
CA GLY A 11 31.00 19.09 -16.90
C GLY A 11 31.33 20.34 -16.08
N PHE A 12 31.80 20.14 -14.83
CA PHE A 12 32.27 21.19 -13.94
C PHE A 12 33.82 21.22 -13.83
N THR A 13 34.34 22.33 -13.37
CA THR A 13 35.75 22.32 -12.89
C THR A 13 35.79 21.69 -11.50
N ARG A 14 36.91 21.04 -11.16
CA ARG A 14 37.12 20.48 -9.81
C ARG A 14 36.87 21.51 -8.72
N SER A 15 37.35 22.77 -8.92
CA SER A 15 37.17 23.85 -7.94
C SER A 15 35.71 24.23 -7.75
N THR A 16 34.91 24.22 -8.82
CA THR A 16 33.47 24.49 -8.76
C THR A 16 32.76 23.40 -7.97
N TYR A 17 33.02 22.11 -8.29
CA TYR A 17 32.40 21.00 -7.59
C TYR A 17 32.80 20.92 -6.12
N SER A 18 34.12 21.13 -5.82
CA SER A 18 34.61 21.19 -4.44
C SER A 18 33.99 22.38 -3.65
N GLY A 19 33.74 23.51 -4.32
CA GLY A 19 33.05 24.64 -3.71
C GLY A 19 31.63 24.30 -3.29
N TYR A 20 30.90 23.47 -4.07
CA TYR A 20 29.56 22.99 -3.73
C TYR A 20 29.59 22.00 -2.57
N GLU A 21 30.51 21.02 -2.60
CA GLU A 21 30.63 20.02 -1.53
C GLU A 21 30.99 20.63 -0.17
N ASN A 22 31.85 21.65 -0.17
CA ASN A 22 32.30 22.30 1.06
C ASN A 22 31.40 23.48 1.51
N GLY A 23 30.28 23.72 0.82
CA GLY A 23 29.33 24.78 1.18
C GLY A 23 29.89 26.20 0.96
N VAL A 24 30.99 26.34 0.19
CA VAL A 24 31.59 27.63 -0.15
C VAL A 24 30.80 28.38 -1.21
N ALA A 25 30.10 27.63 -2.04
CA ALA A 25 29.24 28.17 -3.10
C ALA A 25 27.96 27.33 -3.21
N GLU A 26 26.85 27.97 -3.57
CA GLU A 26 25.60 27.29 -3.86
C GLU A 26 25.46 27.03 -5.36
N PRO A 27 25.07 25.82 -5.80
CA PRO A 27 24.84 25.55 -7.20
C PRO A 27 23.58 26.26 -7.68
N GLY A 28 23.66 26.96 -8.82
CA GLY A 28 22.48 27.45 -9.50
C GLY A 28 21.58 26.28 -9.96
N ILE A 29 20.29 26.56 -10.25
CA ILE A 29 19.26 25.55 -10.57
C ILE A 29 19.72 24.60 -11.68
N GLU A 30 20.36 25.10 -12.74
CA GLU A 30 20.83 24.26 -13.85
C GLU A 30 21.90 23.25 -13.41
N ASN A 31 22.84 23.69 -12.55
CA ASN A 31 23.89 22.83 -12.02
C ASN A 31 23.32 21.85 -11.00
N LEU A 32 22.36 22.29 -10.19
CA LEU A 32 21.66 21.41 -9.25
C LEU A 32 20.88 20.29 -9.98
N LEU A 33 20.23 20.60 -11.11
CA LEU A 33 19.57 19.60 -11.95
C LEU A 33 20.56 18.57 -12.54
N LYS A 34 21.78 19.01 -12.92
CA LYS A 34 22.81 18.08 -13.39
C LYS A 34 23.27 17.14 -12.26
N ILE A 35 23.47 17.68 -11.05
CA ILE A 35 23.83 16.92 -9.85
C ILE A 35 22.71 15.91 -9.53
N CYS A 36 21.45 16.34 -9.53
CA CYS A 36 20.29 15.48 -9.33
C CYS A 36 20.28 14.31 -10.29
N LYS A 37 20.48 14.58 -11.58
CA LYS A 37 20.49 13.56 -12.63
C LYS A 37 21.63 12.57 -12.48
N PHE A 38 22.81 13.04 -12.12
CA PHE A 38 24.00 12.21 -11.96
C PHE A 38 23.84 11.24 -10.77
N TYR A 39 23.42 11.75 -9.61
CA TYR A 39 23.20 10.93 -8.42
C TYR A 39 21.84 10.23 -8.39
N LYS A 40 21.00 10.43 -9.40
CA LYS A 40 19.62 9.92 -9.49
C LYS A 40 18.75 10.30 -8.28
N ILE A 41 18.95 11.49 -7.77
CA ILE A 41 18.26 12.06 -6.60
C ILE A 41 17.26 13.11 -7.11
N SER A 42 16.11 13.23 -6.46
CA SER A 42 15.16 14.31 -6.81
C SER A 42 15.67 15.67 -6.28
N LEU A 43 15.30 16.74 -6.96
CA LEU A 43 15.59 18.10 -6.51
C LEU A 43 15.00 18.37 -5.11
N ASP A 44 13.82 17.82 -4.85
CA ASP A 44 13.11 17.92 -3.59
C ASP A 44 13.90 17.26 -2.43
N ASP A 45 14.49 16.09 -2.68
CA ASP A 45 15.31 15.41 -1.68
C ASP A 45 16.59 16.18 -1.34
N ILE A 46 17.27 16.75 -2.34
CA ILE A 46 18.49 17.55 -2.10
C ILE A 46 18.17 18.80 -1.29
N VAL A 47 17.03 19.45 -1.55
CA VAL A 47 16.69 20.74 -0.91
C VAL A 47 16.08 20.55 0.47
N LYS A 48 15.32 19.48 0.71
CA LYS A 48 14.54 19.29 1.94
C LYS A 48 15.15 18.31 2.94
N LYS A 49 15.99 17.38 2.49
CA LYS A 49 16.57 16.35 3.37
C LYS A 49 18.00 16.69 3.77
N ASN A 50 18.32 16.41 5.02
CA ASN A 50 19.71 16.37 5.43
C ASN A 50 20.33 15.07 4.93
N LEU A 51 21.09 15.14 3.84
CA LEU A 51 21.67 13.97 3.18
C LEU A 51 22.74 13.27 4.04
N GLU A 52 23.29 13.94 5.06
CA GLU A 52 24.26 13.34 6.00
C GLU A 52 23.59 12.38 7.00
N GLU A 53 22.31 12.55 7.26
CA GLU A 53 21.54 11.70 8.17
C GLU A 53 20.86 10.50 7.48
N ILE A 54 20.98 10.40 6.16
CA ILE A 54 20.35 9.34 5.38
C ILE A 54 21.09 8.01 5.60
N SER A 55 20.37 6.96 6.00
CA SER A 55 20.92 5.62 6.16
C SER A 55 21.37 5.01 4.82
N THR A 56 22.31 4.05 4.88
CA THR A 56 22.80 3.35 3.68
C THR A 56 21.67 2.69 2.89
N HIS A 57 20.65 2.19 3.58
CA HIS A 57 19.46 1.58 2.98
C HIS A 57 18.60 2.62 2.23
N GLU A 58 18.43 3.81 2.81
CA GLU A 58 17.72 4.91 2.14
C GLU A 58 18.49 5.41 0.91
N TRP A 59 19.83 5.44 0.98
CA TRP A 59 20.66 5.75 -0.18
C TRP A 59 20.48 4.74 -1.33
N GLU A 60 20.42 3.45 -1.02
CA GLU A 60 20.14 2.43 -2.03
C GLU A 60 18.74 2.60 -2.65
N ALA A 61 17.74 2.92 -1.85
CA ALA A 61 16.40 3.20 -2.32
C ALA A 61 16.36 4.44 -3.23
N ILE A 62 17.00 5.54 -2.82
CA ILE A 62 17.12 6.77 -3.60
C ILE A 62 17.84 6.49 -4.94
N SER A 63 18.95 5.74 -4.91
CA SER A 63 19.73 5.43 -6.12
C SER A 63 18.97 4.57 -7.14
N LYS A 64 18.02 3.75 -6.66
CA LYS A 64 17.10 2.95 -7.48
C LYS A 64 15.86 3.73 -7.92
N GLY A 65 15.74 5.02 -7.55
CA GLY A 65 14.57 5.83 -7.81
C GLY A 65 13.34 5.47 -6.95
N ILE A 66 13.56 4.67 -5.90
CA ILE A 66 12.51 4.25 -4.97
C ILE A 66 12.46 5.28 -3.85
N PHE A 67 11.41 6.09 -3.84
CA PHE A 67 11.24 7.15 -2.85
C PHE A 67 10.16 6.76 -1.85
N THR A 68 10.56 6.53 -0.60
CA THR A 68 9.62 6.28 0.49
C THR A 68 9.05 7.61 0.98
N ASP A 69 7.87 7.93 0.54
CA ASP A 69 7.13 9.11 1.01
C ASP A 69 5.96 8.67 1.90
N MET A 70 6.29 8.34 3.15
CA MET A 70 5.27 7.98 4.15
C MET A 70 4.33 9.14 4.48
N LYS A 71 4.81 10.38 4.42
CA LYS A 71 4.04 11.58 4.78
C LYS A 71 3.15 12.10 3.66
N GLY A 72 3.30 11.59 2.43
CA GLY A 72 2.57 12.09 1.27
C GLY A 72 2.96 13.51 0.86
N GLN A 73 4.20 13.91 1.15
CA GLN A 73 4.73 15.23 0.76
C GLN A 73 5.11 15.26 -0.71
N LYS A 74 5.39 14.11 -1.33
CA LYS A 74 5.61 14.00 -2.76
C LYS A 74 4.27 13.92 -3.48
N LEU A 75 4.22 14.57 -4.64
CA LEU A 75 3.04 14.50 -5.50
C LEU A 75 2.87 13.07 -6.01
N ARG A 76 1.91 12.34 -5.44
CA ARG A 76 1.44 11.08 -5.98
C ARG A 76 0.30 11.39 -6.93
N ILE A 77 0.56 11.23 -8.23
CA ILE A 77 -0.47 11.45 -9.25
C ILE A 77 -1.39 10.24 -9.24
N LEU A 78 -2.55 10.40 -8.62
CA LEU A 78 -3.62 9.44 -8.73
C LEU A 78 -4.51 9.83 -9.90
N THR A 79 -4.49 9.03 -10.95
CA THR A 79 -5.40 9.19 -12.07
C THR A 79 -6.82 8.87 -11.62
N SER A 80 -7.75 9.77 -11.92
CA SER A 80 -9.16 9.62 -11.58
C SER A 80 -10.07 10.00 -12.74
N VAL A 81 -11.23 9.39 -12.78
CA VAL A 81 -12.29 9.70 -13.73
C VAL A 81 -13.40 10.45 -13.01
N VAL A 82 -13.97 11.45 -13.65
CA VAL A 82 -15.19 12.13 -13.23
C VAL A 82 -16.32 11.75 -14.19
N SER A 83 -17.56 11.76 -13.70
CA SER A 83 -18.73 11.54 -14.52
C SER A 83 -18.94 12.71 -15.52
N GLU A 84 -19.86 12.53 -16.46
CA GLU A 84 -20.30 13.63 -17.38
C GLU A 84 -20.84 14.85 -16.61
N THR A 85 -21.31 14.64 -15.38
CA THR A 85 -21.78 15.69 -14.47
C THR A 85 -20.69 16.29 -13.60
N ASN A 86 -19.41 15.96 -13.87
CA ASN A 86 -18.23 16.38 -13.10
C ASN A 86 -18.26 15.93 -11.63
N GLU A 87 -18.92 14.78 -11.37
CA GLU A 87 -18.91 14.14 -10.05
C GLU A 87 -17.86 13.03 -9.99
N ASP A 88 -17.20 12.88 -8.84
CA ASP A 88 -16.29 11.76 -8.60
C ASP A 88 -17.03 10.43 -8.66
N VAL A 89 -16.48 9.50 -9.42
CA VAL A 89 -16.99 8.14 -9.58
C VAL A 89 -15.99 7.15 -9.01
N ILE A 90 -16.48 5.95 -8.68
CA ILE A 90 -15.66 4.85 -8.21
C ILE A 90 -15.29 4.00 -9.41
N GLU A 91 -14.01 3.99 -9.77
CA GLU A 91 -13.51 3.10 -10.81
C GLU A 91 -13.51 1.66 -10.28
N MET A 92 -14.10 0.75 -11.05
CA MET A 92 -14.16 -0.68 -10.73
C MET A 92 -13.10 -1.42 -11.51
N ILE A 93 -12.15 -2.03 -10.81
CA ILE A 93 -11.13 -2.87 -11.43
C ILE A 93 -11.74 -4.24 -11.72
N PRO A 94 -11.88 -4.65 -13.01
CA PRO A 94 -12.38 -5.97 -13.33
C PRO A 94 -11.37 -7.05 -12.90
N GLN A 95 -11.85 -8.21 -12.50
CA GLN A 95 -11.00 -9.32 -12.05
C GLN A 95 -9.96 -9.74 -13.10
N LYS A 96 -10.34 -9.72 -14.38
CA LYS A 96 -9.43 -10.01 -15.52
C LYS A 96 -8.34 -8.95 -15.70
N ALA A 97 -8.56 -7.74 -15.21
CA ALA A 97 -7.64 -6.62 -15.36
C ALA A 97 -6.76 -6.38 -14.11
N SER A 98 -6.96 -7.14 -13.04
CA SER A 98 -6.21 -6.95 -11.79
C SER A 98 -4.70 -7.12 -11.95
N ALA A 99 -4.26 -8.08 -12.77
CA ALA A 99 -2.84 -8.27 -13.10
C ALA A 99 -2.26 -7.12 -13.95
N GLY A 100 -3.08 -6.51 -14.82
CA GLY A 100 -2.68 -5.35 -15.63
C GLY A 100 -2.72 -4.03 -14.85
N TYR A 101 -3.41 -3.99 -13.72
CA TYR A 101 -3.52 -2.78 -12.90
C TYR A 101 -2.16 -2.32 -12.37
N THR A 102 -1.30 -3.21 -11.90
CA THR A 102 0.05 -2.89 -11.42
C THR A 102 0.95 -2.29 -12.50
N MET A 103 0.65 -2.53 -13.78
CA MET A 103 1.36 -1.94 -14.91
C MET A 103 0.72 -0.64 -15.42
N GLY A 104 -0.60 -0.49 -15.25
CA GLY A 104 -1.39 0.61 -15.80
C GLY A 104 -2.03 1.56 -14.78
N TYR A 105 -1.74 1.41 -13.48
CA TYR A 105 -2.39 2.22 -12.42
C TYR A 105 -2.18 3.73 -12.57
N ALA A 106 -1.06 4.15 -13.15
CA ALA A 106 -0.72 5.56 -13.40
C ALA A 106 -1.09 6.02 -14.82
N ASP A 107 -1.59 5.14 -15.68
CA ASP A 107 -1.99 5.48 -17.04
C ASP A 107 -3.42 6.03 -17.08
N PRO A 108 -3.61 7.32 -17.42
CA PRO A 108 -4.94 7.93 -17.53
C PRO A 108 -5.87 7.22 -18.52
N ASP A 109 -5.33 6.72 -19.62
CA ASP A 109 -6.14 6.08 -20.65
C ASP A 109 -6.62 4.69 -20.19
N TYR A 110 -5.78 3.96 -19.42
CA TYR A 110 -6.19 2.72 -18.78
C TYR A 110 -7.30 2.94 -17.76
N ILE A 111 -7.14 3.93 -16.87
CA ILE A 111 -8.14 4.21 -15.82
C ILE A 111 -9.45 4.73 -16.41
N ARG A 112 -9.40 5.51 -17.49
CA ARG A 112 -10.59 6.09 -18.14
C ARG A 112 -11.55 5.05 -18.71
N VAL A 113 -11.05 3.90 -19.15
CA VAL A 113 -11.87 2.84 -19.74
C VAL A 113 -12.44 1.86 -18.71
N LEU A 114 -12.09 2.02 -17.42
CA LEU A 114 -12.64 1.17 -16.37
C LEU A 114 -14.14 1.45 -16.18
N PRO A 115 -14.95 0.42 -15.89
CA PRO A 115 -16.32 0.61 -15.47
C PRO A 115 -16.39 1.47 -14.22
N THR A 116 -17.39 2.32 -14.12
CA THR A 116 -17.59 3.22 -12.98
C THR A 116 -18.98 3.06 -12.38
N PHE A 117 -19.09 3.35 -11.09
CA PHE A 117 -20.35 3.41 -10.37
C PHE A 117 -20.29 4.44 -9.24
N GLN A 118 -21.40 4.72 -8.59
CA GLN A 118 -21.50 5.66 -7.48
C GLN A 118 -22.16 5.00 -6.28
N LEU A 119 -21.73 5.41 -5.08
CA LEU A 119 -22.34 5.06 -3.81
C LEU A 119 -22.70 6.36 -3.08
N PRO A 120 -24.00 6.68 -2.92
CA PRO A 120 -24.45 8.00 -2.48
C PRO A 120 -24.11 8.32 -1.02
N PHE A 121 -23.73 7.32 -0.22
CA PHE A 121 -23.37 7.46 1.19
C PHE A 121 -21.87 7.72 1.41
N LEU A 122 -21.06 7.74 0.35
CA LEU A 122 -19.63 8.04 0.46
C LEU A 122 -19.37 9.56 0.45
N LYS A 123 -18.26 9.96 1.05
CA LYS A 123 -17.85 11.37 1.08
C LYS A 123 -17.34 11.78 -0.29
N LYS A 124 -17.81 12.94 -0.77
CA LYS A 124 -17.43 13.48 -2.09
C LYS A 124 -16.01 14.08 -2.13
N ASP A 125 -15.41 14.36 -0.97
CA ASP A 125 -14.06 14.93 -0.83
C ASP A 125 -12.96 13.87 -0.77
N ARG A 126 -13.28 12.60 -1.04
CA ARG A 126 -12.39 11.45 -0.95
C ARG A 126 -12.38 10.67 -2.25
N LYS A 127 -11.23 10.10 -2.58
CA LYS A 127 -11.10 9.23 -3.74
C LYS A 127 -11.28 7.78 -3.37
N TYR A 128 -12.14 7.09 -4.11
CA TYR A 128 -12.47 5.68 -3.90
C TYR A 128 -12.19 4.87 -5.16
N ARG A 129 -11.87 3.60 -4.97
CA ARG A 129 -11.73 2.61 -6.04
C ARG A 129 -12.24 1.25 -5.57
N SER A 130 -12.73 0.44 -6.48
CA SER A 130 -13.24 -0.89 -6.19
C SER A 130 -12.31 -1.95 -6.73
N PHE A 131 -11.89 -2.86 -5.86
CA PHE A 131 -10.89 -3.89 -6.13
C PHE A 131 -11.51 -5.28 -6.03
N PRO A 132 -11.28 -6.18 -7.01
CA PRO A 132 -11.75 -7.54 -6.95
C PRO A 132 -10.93 -8.35 -5.94
N ILE A 133 -11.61 -9.17 -5.15
CA ILE A 133 -10.96 -10.03 -4.15
C ILE A 133 -10.82 -11.45 -4.70
N GLN A 134 -9.64 -12.01 -4.50
CA GLN A 134 -9.32 -13.39 -4.84
C GLN A 134 -8.89 -14.14 -3.58
N GLY A 135 -9.17 -15.43 -3.55
CA GLY A 135 -8.83 -16.27 -2.40
C GLY A 135 -9.73 -16.06 -1.19
N ASP A 136 -9.36 -16.66 -0.09
CA ASP A 136 -10.11 -16.80 1.16
C ASP A 136 -9.35 -16.27 2.39
N SER A 137 -8.36 -15.43 2.16
CA SER A 137 -7.47 -14.95 3.24
C SER A 137 -8.12 -13.95 4.19
N MET A 138 -9.26 -13.34 3.80
CA MET A 138 -9.89 -12.24 4.54
C MET A 138 -11.40 -12.46 4.78
N PRO A 139 -11.82 -13.58 5.41
CA PRO A 139 -13.21 -13.74 5.78
C PRO A 139 -13.69 -12.58 6.71
N PRO A 140 -14.96 -12.15 6.60
CA PRO A 140 -16.05 -12.78 5.84
C PRO A 140 -16.11 -12.37 4.35
N VAL A 141 -15.10 -11.67 3.81
CA VAL A 141 -15.07 -11.26 2.41
C VAL A 141 -14.66 -12.46 1.56
N SER A 142 -15.60 -12.98 0.76
CA SER A 142 -15.40 -14.15 -0.10
C SER A 142 -14.69 -13.78 -1.41
N ALA A 143 -14.07 -14.78 -2.04
CA ALA A 143 -13.56 -14.64 -3.40
C ALA A 143 -14.68 -14.23 -4.36
N GLY A 144 -14.37 -13.36 -5.33
CA GLY A 144 -15.36 -12.78 -6.25
C GLY A 144 -16.07 -11.54 -5.71
N SER A 145 -15.90 -11.20 -4.43
CA SER A 145 -16.36 -9.92 -3.88
C SER A 145 -15.52 -8.74 -4.41
N HIS A 146 -16.10 -7.55 -4.32
CA HIS A 146 -15.41 -6.30 -4.61
C HIS A 146 -15.28 -5.47 -3.33
N VAL A 147 -14.06 -5.06 -2.99
CA VAL A 147 -13.79 -4.15 -1.88
C VAL A 147 -13.72 -2.73 -2.39
N VAL A 148 -14.56 -1.85 -1.87
CA VAL A 148 -14.48 -0.41 -2.07
C VAL A 148 -13.57 0.18 -1.02
N ALA A 149 -12.52 0.87 -1.46
CA ALA A 149 -11.50 1.41 -0.59
C ALA A 149 -11.18 2.88 -0.92
N GLU A 150 -10.83 3.64 0.12
CA GLU A 150 -10.45 5.05 0.10
C GLU A 150 -8.93 5.17 -0.08
N TYR A 151 -8.48 6.02 -0.99
CA TYR A 151 -7.06 6.26 -1.21
C TYR A 151 -6.39 6.89 0.02
N VAL A 152 -5.23 6.34 0.41
CA VAL A 152 -4.42 6.84 1.52
C VAL A 152 -3.20 7.55 0.97
N GLN A 153 -3.19 8.86 1.01
CA GLN A 153 -2.04 9.65 0.58
C GLN A 153 -0.94 9.70 1.63
N ASN A 154 -1.31 9.94 2.88
CA ASN A 154 -0.37 9.94 4.00
C ASN A 154 -0.41 8.58 4.73
N TRP A 155 0.60 7.76 4.51
CA TRP A 155 0.68 6.41 5.07
C TRP A 155 0.97 6.39 6.58
N GLU A 156 1.51 7.47 7.14
CA GLU A 156 1.64 7.62 8.60
C GLU A 156 0.28 7.65 9.31
N SER A 157 -0.77 8.05 8.59
CA SER A 157 -2.14 8.08 9.10
C SER A 157 -2.83 6.71 9.15
N MET A 158 -2.17 5.65 8.65
CA MET A 158 -2.71 4.30 8.70
C MET A 158 -2.95 3.85 10.14
N ARG A 159 -4.10 3.24 10.36
CA ARG A 159 -4.46 2.62 11.64
C ARG A 159 -3.93 1.20 11.69
N ASN A 160 -3.28 0.85 12.78
CA ASN A 160 -2.92 -0.53 13.05
C ASN A 160 -4.17 -1.40 13.22
N ASN A 161 -4.04 -2.67 12.90
CA ASN A 161 -5.08 -3.68 12.98
C ASN A 161 -6.36 -3.29 12.21
N TYR A 162 -6.17 -2.69 11.03
CA TYR A 162 -7.25 -2.27 10.14
C TYR A 162 -7.02 -2.83 8.72
N PRO A 163 -8.09 -3.22 7.99
CA PRO A 163 -7.95 -3.78 6.65
C PRO A 163 -7.67 -2.69 5.59
N TYR A 164 -6.77 -3.03 4.67
CA TYR A 164 -6.39 -2.21 3.53
C TYR A 164 -6.24 -3.06 2.28
N ILE A 165 -6.47 -2.45 1.13
CA ILE A 165 -5.91 -2.93 -0.14
C ILE A 165 -4.51 -2.33 -0.26
N ILE A 166 -3.53 -3.19 -0.44
CA ILE A 166 -2.14 -2.83 -0.70
C ILE A 166 -1.80 -3.27 -2.12
N ILE A 167 -1.18 -2.39 -2.87
CA ILE A 167 -0.71 -2.69 -4.22
C ILE A 167 0.79 -2.69 -4.20
N THR A 168 1.39 -3.81 -4.55
CA THR A 168 2.83 -4.01 -4.57
C THR A 168 3.29 -4.38 -5.98
N ASN A 169 4.62 -4.23 -6.22
CA ASN A 169 5.22 -4.63 -7.48
C ASN A 169 5.19 -6.15 -7.69
N ASP A 170 5.36 -6.91 -6.60
CA ASP A 170 5.56 -8.36 -6.68
C ASP A 170 4.25 -9.14 -6.55
N GLU A 171 3.41 -8.79 -5.55
CA GLU A 171 2.18 -9.55 -5.27
C GLU A 171 0.93 -8.97 -5.97
N GLY A 172 1.05 -7.76 -6.53
CA GLY A 172 -0.08 -7.07 -7.15
C GLY A 172 -1.05 -6.50 -6.13
N ILE A 173 -2.34 -6.78 -6.28
CA ILE A 173 -3.41 -6.30 -5.41
C ILE A 173 -3.64 -7.31 -4.30
N VAL A 174 -3.36 -6.93 -3.05
CA VAL A 174 -3.62 -7.76 -1.86
C VAL A 174 -4.55 -7.06 -0.88
N PHE A 175 -5.47 -7.82 -0.29
CA PHE A 175 -6.35 -7.34 0.78
C PHE A 175 -5.89 -7.95 2.10
N LYS A 176 -5.44 -7.10 3.05
CA LYS A 176 -4.81 -7.54 4.30
C LYS A 176 -5.09 -6.56 5.45
N VAL A 177 -4.95 -7.05 6.67
CA VAL A 177 -4.87 -6.22 7.87
C VAL A 177 -3.44 -5.73 8.00
N VAL A 178 -3.26 -4.41 8.15
CA VAL A 178 -1.95 -3.76 8.22
C VAL A 178 -1.60 -3.41 9.65
N ASN A 179 -0.36 -3.70 10.04
CA ASN A 179 0.24 -3.23 11.28
C ASN A 179 1.60 -2.60 11.00
N ARG A 180 1.82 -1.41 11.55
CA ARG A 180 3.15 -0.80 11.60
C ARG A 180 3.91 -1.38 12.77
N ILE A 181 5.19 -1.61 12.59
CA ILE A 181 6.08 -2.14 13.62
C ILE A 181 6.79 -0.95 14.27
N GLU A 182 6.69 -0.85 15.58
CA GLU A 182 7.37 0.20 16.34
C GLU A 182 8.88 0.11 16.14
N GLY A 183 9.50 1.24 15.82
CA GLY A 183 10.94 1.33 15.54
C GLY A 183 11.36 0.81 14.15
N ARG A 184 10.42 0.42 13.28
CA ARG A 184 10.69 -0.02 11.91
C ARG A 184 9.78 0.66 10.91
N GLU A 185 10.23 1.81 10.39
CA GLU A 185 9.47 2.57 9.39
C GLU A 185 9.66 2.03 7.95
N ASP A 186 10.63 1.15 7.77
CA ASP A 186 10.98 0.53 6.48
C ASP A 186 10.04 -0.59 6.05
N VAL A 187 9.27 -1.16 6.98
CA VAL A 187 8.39 -2.31 6.74
C VAL A 187 7.02 -2.15 7.40
N VAL A 188 6.04 -2.81 6.80
CA VAL A 188 4.72 -3.04 7.40
C VAL A 188 4.45 -4.54 7.49
N GLN A 189 3.76 -4.96 8.53
CA GLN A 189 3.28 -6.33 8.65
C GLN A 189 1.89 -6.45 8.04
N LEU A 190 1.72 -7.39 7.14
CA LEU A 190 0.45 -7.78 6.55
C LEU A 190 -0.04 -9.08 7.17
N SER A 191 -1.27 -9.07 7.66
CA SER A 191 -1.92 -10.21 8.30
C SER A 191 -3.24 -10.53 7.61
N SER A 192 -3.65 -11.77 7.68
CA SER A 192 -4.96 -12.22 7.20
C SER A 192 -5.92 -12.40 8.37
N THR A 193 -7.22 -12.28 8.14
CA THR A 193 -8.23 -12.65 9.14
C THR A 193 -8.43 -14.17 9.20
N ASN A 194 -8.07 -14.88 8.13
CA ASN A 194 -8.01 -16.35 8.12
C ASN A 194 -6.69 -16.81 8.77
N PRO A 195 -6.74 -17.56 9.92
CA PRO A 195 -5.56 -17.96 10.65
C PRO A 195 -4.68 -18.99 9.94
N LEU A 196 -5.13 -19.55 8.82
CA LEU A 196 -4.31 -20.45 7.98
C LEU A 196 -3.20 -19.71 7.23
N TYR A 197 -3.26 -18.39 7.16
CA TYR A 197 -2.26 -17.56 6.48
C TYR A 197 -1.39 -16.85 7.51
N GLU A 198 -0.11 -17.19 7.52
CA GLU A 198 0.87 -16.54 8.40
C GLU A 198 1.09 -15.07 8.04
N PRO A 199 1.26 -14.19 9.03
CA PRO A 199 1.65 -12.80 8.80
C PRO A 199 3.04 -12.70 8.16
N TYR A 200 3.23 -11.72 7.29
CA TYR A 200 4.51 -11.47 6.64
C TYR A 200 4.83 -9.98 6.56
N LEU A 201 6.09 -9.66 6.28
CA LEU A 201 6.59 -8.29 6.21
C LEU A 201 6.72 -7.87 4.75
N VAL A 202 6.27 -6.65 4.45
CA VAL A 202 6.45 -6.01 3.15
C VAL A 202 7.27 -4.74 3.35
N ASN A 203 8.27 -4.54 2.52
CA ASN A 203 9.04 -3.31 2.51
C ASN A 203 8.16 -2.17 1.96
N VAL A 204 8.17 -1.03 2.64
CA VAL A 204 7.35 0.13 2.25
C VAL A 204 7.71 0.62 0.83
N ASN A 205 8.96 0.41 0.40
CA ASN A 205 9.42 0.75 -0.94
C ASN A 205 8.81 -0.12 -2.06
N ASP A 206 8.33 -1.32 -1.73
CA ASP A 206 7.68 -2.22 -2.69
C ASP A 206 6.19 -1.89 -2.85
N ILE A 207 5.67 -1.00 -2.00
CA ILE A 207 4.27 -0.58 -2.02
C ILE A 207 4.08 0.57 -3.01
N ILE A 208 3.16 0.38 -3.93
CA ILE A 208 2.78 1.37 -4.96
C ILE A 208 1.66 2.26 -4.44
N GLU A 209 0.59 1.65 -3.94
CA GLU A 209 -0.61 2.33 -3.45
C GLU A 209 -1.16 1.63 -2.20
N ILE A 210 -1.78 2.43 -1.34
CA ILE A 210 -2.51 1.95 -0.16
C ILE A 210 -3.92 2.53 -0.21
N TRP A 211 -4.91 1.65 -0.03
CA TRP A 211 -6.31 2.00 -0.03
C TRP A 211 -6.98 1.45 1.23
N LYS A 212 -7.56 2.32 2.01
CA LYS A 212 -8.24 1.97 3.26
C LYS A 212 -9.60 1.35 2.97
N PHE A 213 -9.87 0.19 3.55
CA PHE A 213 -11.17 -0.46 3.45
C PHE A 213 -12.32 0.46 3.92
N VAL A 214 -13.40 0.49 3.15
CA VAL A 214 -14.63 1.23 3.47
C VAL A 214 -15.82 0.27 3.56
N ASN A 215 -16.06 -0.49 2.49
CA ASN A 215 -17.10 -1.52 2.44
C ASN A 215 -16.74 -2.59 1.40
N TYR A 216 -17.56 -3.62 1.30
CA TYR A 216 -17.45 -4.59 0.23
C TYR A 216 -18.83 -4.94 -0.35
N ILE A 217 -18.83 -5.38 -1.59
CA ILE A 217 -20.00 -5.87 -2.33
C ILE A 217 -19.73 -7.33 -2.63
N SER A 218 -20.62 -8.21 -2.19
CA SER A 218 -20.52 -9.65 -2.39
C SER A 218 -21.80 -10.19 -3.02
N HIS A 219 -21.65 -11.22 -3.83
CA HIS A 219 -22.78 -12.03 -4.32
C HIS A 219 -23.21 -13.06 -3.29
N ASP A 220 -22.30 -13.44 -2.39
CA ASP A 220 -22.54 -14.44 -1.37
C ASP A 220 -22.85 -13.78 -0.03
N LEU A 221 -23.76 -14.37 0.71
CA LEU A 221 -23.96 -14.02 2.11
C LEU A 221 -22.79 -14.61 2.92
N PRO A 222 -22.26 -13.85 3.91
CA PRO A 222 -21.27 -14.40 4.81
C PRO A 222 -21.80 -15.65 5.50
N GLU A 223 -20.97 -16.69 5.60
CA GLU A 223 -21.31 -17.84 6.41
C GLU A 223 -21.59 -17.40 7.85
N VAL A 224 -22.64 -17.95 8.43
CA VAL A 224 -22.95 -17.69 9.84
C VAL A 224 -21.84 -18.31 10.65
N ASN A 225 -20.91 -17.49 11.11
CA ASN A 225 -19.90 -17.94 12.08
C ASN A 225 -20.64 -18.39 13.34
N ILE A 226 -20.66 -19.70 13.60
CA ILE A 226 -21.06 -20.23 14.89
C ILE A 226 -20.15 -19.58 15.91
N SER A 227 -20.71 -18.81 16.83
CA SER A 227 -19.89 -18.13 17.84
C SER A 227 -19.11 -19.20 18.64
N ASN A 228 -17.90 -18.87 19.08
CA ASN A 228 -17.13 -19.77 19.95
C ASN A 228 -17.96 -20.23 21.16
N ASP A 229 -18.86 -19.36 21.65
CA ASP A 229 -19.78 -19.68 22.74
C ASP A 229 -20.80 -20.77 22.37
N ASP A 230 -21.33 -20.74 21.14
CA ASP A 230 -22.27 -21.75 20.67
C ASP A 230 -21.56 -23.07 20.36
N LEU A 231 -20.33 -23.00 19.86
CA LEU A 231 -19.46 -24.18 19.72
C LEU A 231 -19.17 -24.83 21.09
N ILE A 232 -18.78 -24.02 22.07
CA ILE A 232 -18.53 -24.47 23.46
C ILE A 232 -19.81 -25.07 24.08
N LYS A 233 -20.97 -24.46 23.88
CA LYS A 233 -22.25 -25.01 24.35
C LYS A 233 -22.57 -26.36 23.70
N SER A 234 -22.37 -26.46 22.39
CA SER A 234 -22.58 -27.71 21.65
C SER A 234 -21.65 -28.84 22.13
N VAL A 235 -20.34 -28.50 22.29
CA VAL A 235 -19.35 -29.48 22.79
C VAL A 235 -19.69 -29.92 24.23
N LYS A 236 -20.06 -28.99 25.14
CA LYS A 236 -20.52 -29.33 26.49
C LYS A 236 -21.78 -30.18 26.45
N GLY A 237 -22.72 -29.91 25.55
CA GLY A 237 -23.92 -30.72 25.35
C GLY A 237 -23.58 -32.18 24.98
N ILE A 238 -22.67 -32.36 24.00
CA ILE A 238 -22.20 -33.67 23.58
C ILE A 238 -21.48 -34.40 24.75
N GLN A 239 -20.61 -33.72 25.49
CA GLN A 239 -19.91 -34.28 26.64
C GLN A 239 -20.92 -34.80 27.70
N LYS A 240 -21.98 -34.03 27.97
CA LYS A 240 -23.02 -34.45 28.91
C LYS A 240 -23.73 -35.73 28.43
N GLN A 241 -24.12 -35.78 27.15
CA GLN A 241 -24.76 -36.96 26.57
C GLN A 241 -23.85 -38.21 26.63
N VAL A 242 -22.56 -38.03 26.28
CA VAL A 242 -21.57 -39.13 26.38
C VAL A 242 -21.42 -39.65 27.81
N ASN A 243 -21.41 -38.77 28.80
CA ASN A 243 -21.33 -39.16 30.21
C ASN A 243 -22.61 -39.86 30.68
N GLU A 244 -23.77 -39.46 30.25
CA GLU A 244 -25.05 -40.12 30.51
C GLU A 244 -25.06 -41.56 29.90
N ILE A 245 -24.62 -41.71 28.65
CA ILE A 245 -24.49 -43.03 28.01
C ILE A 245 -23.51 -43.94 28.76
N LYS A 246 -22.32 -43.40 29.15
CA LYS A 246 -21.35 -44.14 29.94
C LYS A 246 -21.94 -44.62 31.26
N SER A 247 -22.70 -43.78 31.96
CA SER A 247 -23.33 -44.14 33.23
C SER A 247 -24.43 -45.21 33.08
N PHE A 248 -25.06 -45.28 31.91
CA PHE A 248 -26.06 -46.30 31.56
C PHE A 248 -25.40 -47.67 31.23
N MET A 249 -24.23 -47.62 30.57
CA MET A 249 -23.47 -48.86 30.21
C MET A 249 -22.73 -49.48 31.38
N MET A 250 -22.53 -48.75 32.48
CA MET A 250 -21.81 -49.26 33.68
C MET A 250 -22.77 -49.73 34.79
N LYS A 251 -24.07 -49.79 34.55
CA LYS A 251 -25.09 -50.40 35.39
C LYS A 251 -25.52 -51.74 34.79
#